data_7e93350ee4aa2b9862315bab38b618e6
#
_entry.id   7e93350ee4aa2b9862315bab38b618e6
#
_cell.length_a   1.000
_cell.length_b   1.000
_cell.length_c   1.000
_cell.angle_alpha   90.00
_cell.angle_beta   90.00
_cell.angle_gamma   90.00
#
_symmetry.space_group_name_H-M   'P 1'
#
loop_
_entity.id
_entity.type
_entity.pdbx_description
1 polymer ?
#
loop_
_entity_poly.entity_id
_entity_poly.type
_entity_poly.pdbx_seq_one_letter_code
_entity_poly.pdbx_strand_id
1 'polypeptide(L)'
;DLIIVLVDARNGITDQTKRHASVGSLMGIKKAIIAINKIDLLNYSEEVFNQIKNDFEAIKSELNYNEIIYIPVSALVGDNVVTTSENTPWYNGKSILQTLESVELDGTEDLEARFQVQWVIRPKDEDNHDYRGYAGQILSGSYKVGDKVTILPAKIETTLVKIEKDLKEVSEVVAGDNVVLHFENDIAISRGDTVVLSNQLPKEDNQINTWISWLDNNSLQVGKTYLLQHRFKNVRVKVQQINRKWNVNQWQFTDGDAVQLNDIAQVTLKTSQPLYYDTFEKNPKSGSAILIDETSFNTVGALMFL
;
A
#
# COMPACT_ATOMS: atom_id res chain seq x y z
N ASP A 1 3.57 2.31 -5.86
CA ASP A 1 3.59 3.61 -6.50
C ASP A 1 3.35 3.49 -8.02
N LEU A 2 4.13 2.63 -8.73
CA LEU A 2 3.99 2.34 -10.16
C LEU A 2 4.11 0.83 -10.40
N ILE A 3 3.36 0.28 -11.35
CA ILE A 3 3.48 -1.12 -11.77
C ILE A 3 4.02 -1.21 -13.20
N ILE A 4 4.89 -2.18 -13.45
CA ILE A 4 5.31 -2.55 -14.81
C ILE A 4 4.67 -3.89 -15.15
N VAL A 5 3.79 -3.90 -16.15
CA VAL A 5 3.14 -5.11 -16.67
C VAL A 5 3.83 -5.51 -17.97
N LEU A 6 4.44 -6.71 -17.96
CA LEU A 6 5.10 -7.27 -19.14
C LEU A 6 4.08 -7.98 -20.04
N VAL A 7 4.07 -7.64 -21.30
CA VAL A 7 3.26 -8.27 -22.36
C VAL A 7 4.19 -8.88 -23.39
N ASP A 8 4.06 -10.18 -23.67
CA ASP A 8 4.76 -10.81 -24.80
C ASP A 8 4.08 -10.39 -26.11
N ALA A 9 4.80 -9.66 -26.96
CA ALA A 9 4.26 -9.13 -28.22
C ALA A 9 3.68 -10.20 -29.15
N ARG A 10 4.14 -11.46 -29.04
CA ARG A 10 3.65 -12.57 -29.85
C ARG A 10 2.23 -13.04 -29.43
N ASN A 11 1.91 -12.86 -28.14
CA ASN A 11 0.68 -13.38 -27.55
C ASN A 11 -0.36 -12.28 -27.27
N GLY A 12 0.05 -11.01 -27.26
CA GLY A 12 -0.82 -9.90 -26.93
C GLY A 12 -1.32 -9.92 -25.48
N ILE A 13 -2.54 -9.42 -25.29
CA ILE A 13 -3.18 -9.33 -23.97
C ILE A 13 -3.77 -10.68 -23.57
N THR A 14 -3.11 -11.36 -22.63
CA THR A 14 -3.54 -12.65 -22.07
C THR A 14 -4.31 -12.48 -20.77
N ASP A 15 -4.98 -13.54 -20.30
CA ASP A 15 -5.65 -13.54 -18.99
C ASP A 15 -4.67 -13.25 -17.83
N GLN A 16 -3.42 -13.67 -17.96
CA GLN A 16 -2.38 -13.35 -16.98
C GLN A 16 -2.05 -11.84 -16.99
N THR A 17 -1.95 -11.22 -18.17
CA THR A 17 -1.77 -9.77 -18.31
C THR A 17 -2.91 -9.03 -17.63
N LYS A 18 -4.14 -9.42 -17.89
CA LYS A 18 -5.35 -8.87 -17.29
C LYS A 18 -5.31 -9.00 -15.75
N ARG A 19 -4.93 -10.19 -15.25
CA ARG A 19 -4.83 -10.45 -13.82
C ARG A 19 -3.83 -9.52 -13.14
N HIS A 20 -2.62 -9.37 -13.68
CA HIS A 20 -1.59 -8.51 -13.12
C HIS A 20 -2.03 -7.03 -13.11
N ALA A 21 -2.62 -6.56 -14.21
CA ALA A 21 -3.15 -5.21 -14.30
C ALA A 21 -4.29 -4.97 -13.29
N SER A 22 -5.20 -5.94 -13.12
CA SER A 22 -6.29 -5.86 -12.14
C SER A 22 -5.76 -5.81 -10.70
N VAL A 23 -4.79 -6.65 -10.36
CA VAL A 23 -4.18 -6.65 -9.03
C VAL A 23 -3.56 -5.30 -8.74
N GLY A 24 -2.75 -4.75 -9.64
CA GLY A 24 -2.15 -3.42 -9.48
C GLY A 24 -3.21 -2.33 -9.27
N SER A 25 -4.26 -2.35 -10.08
CA SER A 25 -5.38 -1.39 -9.97
C SER A 25 -6.13 -1.51 -8.64
N LEU A 26 -6.45 -2.73 -8.20
CA LEU A 26 -7.13 -2.99 -6.93
C LEU A 26 -6.25 -2.62 -5.72
N MET A 27 -4.92 -2.77 -5.86
CA MET A 27 -3.95 -2.30 -4.87
C MET A 27 -3.77 -0.78 -4.85
N GLY A 28 -4.60 -0.03 -5.57
CA GLY A 28 -4.60 1.43 -5.59
C GLY A 28 -3.44 2.06 -6.36
N ILE A 29 -2.65 1.28 -7.11
CA ILE A 29 -1.59 1.81 -7.96
C ILE A 29 -2.23 2.63 -9.09
N LYS A 30 -1.83 3.89 -9.22
CA LYS A 30 -2.44 4.82 -10.18
C LYS A 30 -1.68 4.92 -11.49
N LYS A 31 -0.43 4.46 -11.54
CA LYS A 31 0.43 4.57 -12.74
C LYS A 31 0.93 3.20 -13.18
N ALA A 32 0.84 2.93 -14.48
CA ALA A 32 1.27 1.65 -15.05
C ALA A 32 2.15 1.86 -16.29
N ILE A 33 3.19 1.06 -16.42
CA ILE A 33 3.95 0.87 -17.65
C ILE A 33 3.56 -0.48 -18.23
N ILE A 34 3.07 -0.48 -19.46
CA ILE A 34 2.82 -1.69 -20.23
C ILE A 34 4.02 -1.89 -21.15
N ALA A 35 4.94 -2.75 -20.72
CA ALA A 35 6.14 -3.07 -21.46
C ALA A 35 5.84 -4.20 -22.47
N ILE A 36 5.69 -3.83 -23.74
CA ILE A 36 5.42 -4.75 -24.85
C ILE A 36 6.75 -5.37 -25.28
N ASN A 37 7.08 -6.50 -24.65
CA ASN A 37 8.38 -7.16 -24.77
C ASN A 37 8.43 -8.15 -25.93
N LYS A 38 9.66 -8.49 -26.35
CA LYS A 38 9.98 -9.36 -27.49
C LYS A 38 9.54 -8.79 -28.83
N ILE A 39 9.51 -7.47 -28.94
CA ILE A 39 9.14 -6.80 -30.19
C ILE A 39 10.16 -7.08 -31.32
N ASP A 40 11.41 -7.42 -30.96
CA ASP A 40 12.47 -7.87 -31.85
C ASP A 40 12.06 -9.11 -32.64
N LEU A 41 11.33 -10.06 -32.03
CA LEU A 41 10.86 -11.28 -32.70
C LEU A 41 9.78 -11.01 -33.77
N LEU A 42 9.21 -9.81 -33.78
CA LEU A 42 8.19 -9.35 -34.72
C LEU A 42 8.71 -8.21 -35.61
N ASN A 43 10.05 -8.18 -35.84
CA ASN A 43 10.73 -7.18 -36.67
C ASN A 43 10.38 -5.73 -36.27
N TYR A 44 10.22 -5.48 -34.96
CA TYR A 44 9.90 -4.16 -34.42
C TYR A 44 8.64 -3.51 -35.01
N SER A 45 7.61 -4.32 -35.27
CA SER A 45 6.38 -3.90 -35.94
C SER A 45 5.62 -2.86 -35.12
N GLU A 46 5.43 -1.67 -35.68
CA GLU A 46 4.56 -0.63 -35.15
C GLU A 46 3.09 -1.06 -35.12
N GLU A 47 2.65 -1.81 -36.13
CA GLU A 47 1.27 -2.31 -36.23
C GLU A 47 0.93 -3.23 -35.04
N VAL A 48 1.81 -4.17 -34.71
CA VAL A 48 1.62 -5.08 -33.55
C VAL A 48 1.61 -4.28 -32.25
N PHE A 49 2.50 -3.32 -32.10
CA PHE A 49 2.52 -2.46 -30.91
C PHE A 49 1.20 -1.71 -30.75
N ASN A 50 0.70 -1.08 -31.82
CA ASN A 50 -0.55 -0.33 -31.78
C ASN A 50 -1.76 -1.23 -31.55
N GLN A 51 -1.76 -2.45 -32.09
CA GLN A 51 -2.83 -3.42 -31.83
C GLN A 51 -2.89 -3.78 -30.34
N ILE A 52 -1.76 -4.14 -29.72
CA ILE A 52 -1.71 -4.50 -28.29
C ILE A 52 -2.09 -3.31 -27.39
N LYS A 53 -1.64 -2.10 -27.76
CA LYS A 53 -2.05 -0.88 -27.09
C LYS A 53 -3.57 -0.69 -27.13
N ASN A 54 -4.19 -0.83 -28.29
CA ASN A 54 -5.64 -0.69 -28.45
C ASN A 54 -6.41 -1.76 -27.67
N ASP A 55 -5.92 -3.01 -27.67
CA ASP A 55 -6.51 -4.11 -26.90
C ASP A 55 -6.45 -3.82 -25.40
N PHE A 56 -5.38 -3.21 -24.90
CA PHE A 56 -5.28 -2.82 -23.50
C PHE A 56 -6.15 -1.60 -23.17
N GLU A 57 -6.20 -0.59 -24.06
CA GLU A 57 -7.08 0.57 -23.88
C GLU A 57 -8.57 0.17 -23.83
N ALA A 58 -8.97 -0.90 -24.53
CA ALA A 58 -10.34 -1.41 -24.47
C ALA A 58 -10.73 -1.93 -23.07
N ILE A 59 -9.77 -2.37 -22.26
CA ILE A 59 -10.00 -2.87 -20.91
C ILE A 59 -9.66 -1.84 -19.82
N LYS A 60 -9.09 -0.70 -20.19
CA LYS A 60 -8.66 0.35 -19.26
C LYS A 60 -9.80 0.92 -18.42
N SER A 61 -11.02 1.01 -18.99
CA SER A 61 -12.21 1.51 -18.28
C SER A 61 -12.56 0.71 -17.02
N GLU A 62 -12.16 -0.55 -16.98
CA GLU A 62 -12.36 -1.45 -15.82
C GLU A 62 -11.24 -1.35 -14.78
N LEU A 63 -10.19 -0.57 -15.10
CA LEU A 63 -8.99 -0.39 -14.27
C LEU A 63 -8.92 1.05 -13.73
N ASN A 64 -8.43 1.21 -12.53
CA ASN A 64 -8.36 2.52 -11.86
C ASN A 64 -6.97 3.17 -12.01
N TYR A 65 -6.38 3.08 -13.22
CA TYR A 65 -5.14 3.77 -13.53
C TYR A 65 -5.42 5.20 -14.04
N ASN A 66 -4.72 6.17 -13.48
CA ASN A 66 -4.76 7.56 -13.95
C ASN A 66 -3.87 7.73 -15.19
N GLU A 67 -2.72 7.03 -15.20
CA GLU A 67 -1.73 7.13 -16.27
C GLU A 67 -1.26 5.73 -16.68
N ILE A 68 -1.23 5.49 -18.01
CA ILE A 68 -0.70 4.25 -18.61
C ILE A 68 0.27 4.62 -19.70
N ILE A 69 1.51 4.13 -19.59
CA ILE A 69 2.59 4.37 -20.54
C ILE A 69 2.89 3.06 -21.27
N TYR A 70 2.89 3.09 -22.59
CA TYR A 70 3.19 1.92 -23.42
C TYR A 70 4.60 2.05 -23.98
N ILE A 71 5.43 1.01 -23.77
CA ILE A 71 6.83 1.00 -24.22
C ILE A 71 7.10 -0.28 -25.00
N PRO A 72 7.50 -0.20 -26.30
CA PRO A 72 7.97 -1.35 -27.05
C PRO A 72 9.37 -1.73 -26.57
N VAL A 73 9.59 -2.99 -26.17
CA VAL A 73 10.81 -3.42 -25.49
C VAL A 73 11.35 -4.70 -26.12
N SER A 74 12.67 -4.81 -26.21
CA SER A 74 13.35 -6.09 -26.28
C SER A 74 14.28 -6.22 -25.06
N ALA A 75 13.83 -6.97 -24.05
CA ALA A 75 14.64 -7.20 -22.85
C ALA A 75 15.89 -8.04 -23.14
N LEU A 76 15.90 -8.83 -24.23
CA LEU A 76 17.04 -9.64 -24.64
C LEU A 76 18.15 -8.78 -25.27
N VAL A 77 17.77 -7.85 -26.13
CA VAL A 77 18.72 -6.98 -26.85
C VAL A 77 19.00 -5.68 -26.08
N GLY A 78 18.06 -5.26 -25.24
CA GLY A 78 18.15 -4.04 -24.44
C GLY A 78 17.42 -2.83 -25.06
N ASP A 79 16.67 -3.04 -26.15
CA ASP A 79 15.96 -1.95 -26.83
C ASP A 79 14.89 -1.33 -25.93
N ASN A 80 14.93 0.00 -25.80
CA ASN A 80 14.05 0.82 -24.96
C ASN A 80 14.02 0.42 -23.45
N VAL A 81 15.04 -0.30 -22.97
CA VAL A 81 15.20 -0.60 -21.54
C VAL A 81 15.88 0.55 -20.82
N VAL A 82 17.13 0.87 -21.20
CA VAL A 82 17.94 1.96 -20.60
C VAL A 82 17.86 3.22 -21.45
N THR A 83 18.08 3.08 -22.74
CA THR A 83 18.02 4.17 -23.72
C THR A 83 16.99 3.84 -24.79
N THR A 84 16.53 4.85 -25.51
CA THR A 84 15.67 4.65 -26.69
C THR A 84 16.44 3.94 -27.80
N SER A 85 15.73 3.08 -28.55
CA SER A 85 16.30 2.23 -29.59
C SER A 85 16.12 2.83 -30.98
N GLU A 86 17.14 2.73 -31.84
CA GLU A 86 17.06 3.04 -33.26
C GLU A 86 16.23 2.03 -34.05
N ASN A 87 16.01 0.83 -33.49
CA ASN A 87 15.18 -0.21 -34.12
C ASN A 87 13.68 0.10 -34.10
N THR A 88 13.27 1.06 -33.26
CA THR A 88 11.88 1.53 -33.16
C THR A 88 11.76 3.02 -33.48
N PRO A 89 12.10 3.47 -34.73
CA PRO A 89 12.15 4.89 -35.08
C PRO A 89 10.77 5.58 -35.04
N TRP A 90 9.68 4.80 -35.07
CA TRP A 90 8.31 5.24 -34.93
C TRP A 90 7.91 5.52 -33.46
N TYR A 91 8.69 5.03 -32.49
CA TYR A 91 8.42 5.25 -31.08
C TYR A 91 9.12 6.52 -30.60
N ASN A 92 8.33 7.52 -30.21
CA ASN A 92 8.83 8.83 -29.76
C ASN A 92 8.79 8.99 -28.22
N GLY A 93 8.54 7.90 -27.48
CA GLY A 93 8.48 7.92 -26.03
C GLY A 93 9.84 7.71 -25.36
N LYS A 94 9.82 7.68 -24.03
CA LYS A 94 10.99 7.40 -23.19
C LYS A 94 11.23 5.90 -23.06
N SER A 95 12.47 5.50 -22.78
CA SER A 95 12.80 4.14 -22.35
C SER A 95 12.20 3.84 -20.97
N ILE A 96 12.23 2.56 -20.54
CA ILE A 96 11.76 2.17 -19.20
C ILE A 96 12.52 2.98 -18.12
N LEU A 97 13.84 3.00 -18.17
CA LEU A 97 14.65 3.71 -17.17
C LEU A 97 14.36 5.22 -17.17
N GLN A 98 14.33 5.87 -18.34
CA GLN A 98 14.01 7.28 -18.44
C GLN A 98 12.61 7.61 -17.91
N THR A 99 11.64 6.69 -18.11
CA THR A 99 10.29 6.83 -17.56
C THR A 99 10.31 6.74 -16.04
N LEU A 100 11.01 5.74 -15.48
CA LEU A 100 11.12 5.56 -14.03
C LEU A 100 11.81 6.74 -13.33
N GLU A 101 12.82 7.33 -13.96
CA GLU A 101 13.53 8.51 -13.43
C GLU A 101 12.72 9.81 -13.51
N SER A 102 11.73 9.86 -14.40
CA SER A 102 10.94 11.08 -14.64
C SER A 102 9.49 11.01 -14.17
N VAL A 103 9.01 9.85 -13.72
CA VAL A 103 7.64 9.73 -13.22
C VAL A 103 7.53 10.42 -11.87
N GLU A 104 6.59 11.33 -11.76
CA GLU A 104 6.23 11.94 -10.48
C GLU A 104 5.35 10.98 -9.71
N LEU A 105 5.71 10.69 -8.46
CA LEU A 105 4.92 9.87 -7.57
C LEU A 105 4.10 10.76 -6.64
N ASP A 106 2.87 10.35 -6.36
CA ASP A 106 2.03 11.05 -5.40
C ASP A 106 2.68 10.98 -4.01
N GLY A 107 2.93 12.14 -3.41
CA GLY A 107 3.52 12.26 -2.08
C GLY A 107 2.56 11.80 -0.98
N THR A 108 3.11 11.42 0.17
CA THR A 108 2.33 11.14 1.39
C THR A 108 2.35 12.31 2.37
N GLU A 109 2.95 13.44 1.96
CA GLU A 109 3.11 14.63 2.80
C GLU A 109 1.80 15.40 2.98
N ASP A 110 0.95 15.41 1.95
CA ASP A 110 -0.37 16.07 1.98
C ASP A 110 -1.47 15.22 2.63
N LEU A 111 -1.15 14.01 3.04
CA LEU A 111 -2.11 13.14 3.73
C LEU A 111 -2.25 13.54 5.21
N GLU A 112 -3.33 13.07 5.85
CA GLU A 112 -3.50 13.23 7.29
C GLU A 112 -2.32 12.67 8.08
N ALA A 113 -1.92 13.39 9.14
CA ALA A 113 -0.74 13.06 9.91
C ALA A 113 -0.93 11.76 10.72
N ARG A 114 -0.01 10.82 10.54
CA ARG A 114 -0.01 9.51 11.22
C ARG A 114 1.39 9.18 11.69
N PHE A 115 1.52 8.95 13.00
CA PHE A 115 2.74 8.43 13.61
C PHE A 115 2.37 7.25 14.49
N GLN A 116 3.11 6.16 14.39
CA GLN A 116 2.90 5.00 15.25
C GLN A 116 4.16 4.71 16.06
N VAL A 117 3.98 4.60 17.37
CA VAL A 117 5.06 4.35 18.31
C VAL A 117 5.66 2.96 18.08
N GLN A 118 6.94 2.93 17.72
CA GLN A 118 7.71 1.70 17.53
C GLN A 118 8.50 1.33 18.78
N TRP A 119 9.00 2.33 19.48
CA TRP A 119 9.81 2.15 20.67
C TRP A 119 9.60 3.29 21.66
N VAL A 120 9.54 2.95 22.95
CA VAL A 120 9.50 3.93 24.05
C VAL A 120 10.89 4.01 24.65
N ILE A 121 11.51 5.18 24.54
CA ILE A 121 12.84 5.46 25.09
C ILE A 121 12.66 5.96 26.52
N ARG A 122 13.20 5.22 27.45
CA ARG A 122 13.18 5.54 28.88
C ARG A 122 14.51 5.11 29.51
N PRO A 123 15.53 5.98 29.48
CA PRO A 123 16.80 5.69 30.09
C PRO A 123 16.64 5.38 31.60
N LYS A 124 17.54 4.57 32.13
CA LYS A 124 17.53 4.19 33.54
C LYS A 124 18.72 4.81 34.29
N ASP A 125 19.44 5.74 33.64
CA ASP A 125 20.57 6.44 34.24
C ASP A 125 20.10 7.65 35.08
N GLU A 126 20.90 8.08 36.02
CA GLU A 126 20.56 9.17 36.95
C GLU A 126 20.44 10.53 36.25
N ASP A 127 21.15 10.71 35.14
CA ASP A 127 21.19 12.00 34.42
C ASP A 127 19.95 12.21 33.51
N ASN A 128 19.25 11.13 33.16
CA ASN A 128 18.11 11.15 32.18
C ASN A 128 16.85 10.51 32.74
N HIS A 129 16.67 10.45 34.07
CA HIS A 129 15.54 9.73 34.66
C HIS A 129 14.16 10.27 34.23
N ASP A 130 14.08 11.55 33.88
CA ASP A 130 12.86 12.22 33.43
C ASP A 130 12.68 12.15 31.89
N TYR A 131 13.71 11.67 31.17
CA TYR A 131 13.60 11.57 29.70
C TYR A 131 12.62 10.50 29.32
N ARG A 132 11.63 10.90 28.50
CA ARG A 132 10.68 10.00 27.87
C ARG A 132 10.47 10.40 26.43
N GLY A 133 10.93 9.56 25.51
CA GLY A 133 10.83 9.76 24.09
C GLY A 133 10.05 8.62 23.42
N TYR A 134 9.26 8.95 22.41
CA TYR A 134 8.46 8.01 21.65
C TYR A 134 9.01 7.95 20.22
N ALA A 135 9.78 6.91 19.93
CA ALA A 135 10.45 6.75 18.64
C ALA A 135 9.58 6.04 17.62
N GLY A 136 9.66 6.48 16.38
CA GLY A 136 8.95 5.88 15.25
C GLY A 136 9.19 6.65 13.96
N GLN A 137 8.48 6.23 12.89
CA GLN A 137 8.48 6.90 11.61
C GLN A 137 7.18 7.68 11.42
N ILE A 138 7.27 8.88 10.86
CA ILE A 138 6.11 9.60 10.35
C ILE A 138 5.59 8.85 9.13
N LEU A 139 4.39 8.29 9.23
CA LEU A 139 3.80 7.48 8.16
C LEU A 139 3.24 8.35 7.04
N SER A 140 2.61 9.45 7.40
CA SER A 140 1.98 10.41 6.49
C SER A 140 1.81 11.76 7.16
N GLY A 141 1.60 12.81 6.37
CA GLY A 141 1.42 14.17 6.84
C GLY A 141 2.67 14.78 7.47
N SER A 142 2.47 15.76 8.30
CA SER A 142 3.53 16.47 9.02
C SER A 142 3.15 16.74 10.47
N TYR A 143 4.16 16.95 11.32
CA TYR A 143 4.00 17.35 12.72
C TYR A 143 4.92 18.52 13.02
N LYS A 144 4.41 19.47 13.83
CA LYS A 144 5.13 20.65 14.29
C LYS A 144 5.11 20.72 15.82
N VAL A 145 6.17 21.24 16.40
CA VAL A 145 6.19 21.58 17.83
C VAL A 145 5.05 22.55 18.13
N GLY A 146 4.25 22.24 19.15
CA GLY A 146 3.03 22.98 19.52
C GLY A 146 1.74 22.36 19.02
N ASP A 147 1.78 21.35 18.15
CA ASP A 147 0.59 20.66 17.67
C ASP A 147 -0.21 20.00 18.79
N LYS A 148 -1.52 20.11 18.73
CA LYS A 148 -2.43 19.32 19.57
C LYS A 148 -2.61 17.94 18.93
N VAL A 149 -2.29 16.92 19.70
CA VAL A 149 -2.32 15.54 19.26
C VAL A 149 -3.17 14.67 20.17
N THR A 150 -3.75 13.63 19.59
CA THR A 150 -4.50 12.60 20.31
C THR A 150 -3.77 11.28 20.25
N ILE A 151 -3.58 10.64 21.40
CA ILE A 151 -2.96 9.32 21.54
C ILE A 151 -4.06 8.26 21.50
N LEU A 152 -3.98 7.36 20.53
CA LEU A 152 -4.93 6.26 20.33
C LEU A 152 -4.29 4.92 20.75
N PRO A 153 -5.03 4.01 21.39
CA PRO A 153 -6.47 4.00 21.61
C PRO A 153 -6.96 4.74 22.86
N ALA A 154 -6.07 5.28 23.68
CA ALA A 154 -6.44 5.90 24.97
C ALA A 154 -7.32 7.15 24.83
N LYS A 155 -7.34 7.78 23.63
CA LYS A 155 -8.05 9.04 23.33
C LYS A 155 -7.64 10.18 24.23
N ILE A 156 -6.36 10.23 24.59
CA ILE A 156 -5.82 11.29 25.44
C ILE A 156 -5.25 12.40 24.55
N GLU A 157 -5.72 13.61 24.75
CA GLU A 157 -5.18 14.79 24.09
C GLU A 157 -3.99 15.37 24.84
N THR A 158 -2.98 15.79 24.11
CA THR A 158 -1.78 16.42 24.64
C THR A 158 -1.16 17.36 23.61
N THR A 159 -0.07 18.04 23.98
CA THR A 159 0.69 18.92 23.10
C THR A 159 2.04 18.27 22.77
N LEU A 160 2.44 18.32 21.50
CA LEU A 160 3.77 17.95 21.05
C LEU A 160 4.76 19.06 21.42
N VAL A 161 5.62 18.83 22.41
CA VAL A 161 6.50 19.88 22.96
C VAL A 161 7.90 19.86 22.37
N LYS A 162 8.38 18.70 21.86
CA LYS A 162 9.71 18.56 21.30
C LYS A 162 9.73 17.45 20.25
N ILE A 163 10.50 17.64 19.21
CA ILE A 163 10.78 16.65 18.16
C ILE A 163 12.30 16.51 18.03
N GLU A 164 12.78 15.28 18.02
CA GLU A 164 14.18 14.97 17.73
C GLU A 164 14.30 14.16 16.43
N LYS A 165 15.19 14.60 15.55
CA LYS A 165 15.59 13.91 14.33
C LYS A 165 17.10 13.94 14.23
N ASP A 166 17.74 12.78 14.01
CA ASP A 166 19.19 12.65 13.88
C ASP A 166 19.94 13.26 15.10
N LEU A 167 19.43 13.03 16.32
CA LEU A 167 19.96 13.55 17.58
C LEU A 167 19.92 15.09 17.70
N LYS A 168 19.12 15.77 16.89
CA LYS A 168 18.93 17.22 16.93
C LYS A 168 17.47 17.56 17.13
N GLU A 169 17.22 18.65 17.84
CA GLU A 169 15.88 19.21 17.92
C GLU A 169 15.51 19.90 16.61
N VAL A 170 14.29 19.62 16.16
CA VAL A 170 13.70 20.23 14.96
C VAL A 170 12.30 20.74 15.28
N SER A 171 11.86 21.75 14.55
CA SER A 171 10.52 22.34 14.73
C SER A 171 9.41 21.63 13.98
N GLU A 172 9.77 20.92 12.89
CA GLU A 172 8.81 20.26 11.99
C GLU A 172 9.42 19.00 11.39
N VAL A 173 8.56 18.00 11.11
CA VAL A 173 8.91 16.75 10.45
C VAL A 173 7.81 16.32 9.51
N VAL A 174 8.16 15.57 8.47
CA VAL A 174 7.27 15.15 7.39
C VAL A 174 7.27 13.63 7.21
N ALA A 175 6.35 13.14 6.41
CA ALA A 175 6.24 11.73 6.03
C ALA A 175 7.59 11.13 5.60
N GLY A 176 7.93 9.97 6.16
CA GLY A 176 9.20 9.26 5.91
C GLY A 176 10.28 9.51 6.97
N ASP A 177 10.21 10.60 7.73
CA ASP A 177 11.17 10.91 8.78
C ASP A 177 11.11 9.91 9.94
N ASN A 178 12.28 9.50 10.42
CA ASN A 178 12.43 8.74 11.67
C ASN A 178 12.73 9.72 12.80
N VAL A 179 11.88 9.72 13.83
CA VAL A 179 11.87 10.78 14.85
C VAL A 179 11.62 10.24 16.25
N VAL A 180 11.91 11.07 17.24
CA VAL A 180 11.46 10.90 18.62
C VAL A 180 10.55 12.06 18.97
N LEU A 181 9.32 11.76 19.37
CA LEU A 181 8.32 12.73 19.81
C LEU A 181 8.27 12.80 21.33
N HIS A 182 8.09 14.01 21.86
CA HIS A 182 7.93 14.26 23.29
C HIS A 182 6.65 15.07 23.54
N PHE A 183 5.90 14.68 24.56
CA PHE A 183 4.60 15.27 24.87
C PHE A 183 4.63 16.01 26.22
N GLU A 184 3.77 17.02 26.33
CA GLU A 184 3.64 17.87 27.52
C GLU A 184 3.31 17.07 28.79
N ASN A 185 2.42 16.08 28.65
CA ASN A 185 1.95 15.30 29.78
C ASN A 185 2.68 13.95 29.86
N ASP A 186 2.86 13.45 31.09
CA ASP A 186 3.34 12.09 31.32
C ASP A 186 2.20 11.08 31.06
N ILE A 187 2.12 10.61 29.82
CA ILE A 187 1.08 9.69 29.35
C ILE A 187 1.67 8.29 29.21
N ALA A 188 0.91 7.28 29.62
CA ALA A 188 1.28 5.89 29.40
C ALA A 188 1.02 5.52 27.93
N ILE A 189 2.05 5.67 27.10
CA ILE A 189 2.04 5.32 25.68
C ILE A 189 2.89 4.06 25.47
N SER A 190 2.38 3.14 24.68
CA SER A 190 3.01 1.84 24.40
C SER A 190 3.36 1.68 22.92
N ARG A 191 4.23 0.71 22.64
CA ARG A 191 4.48 0.29 21.25
C ARG A 191 3.16 -0.11 20.56
N GLY A 192 2.94 0.41 19.36
CA GLY A 192 1.73 0.18 18.57
C GLY A 192 0.63 1.21 18.79
N ASP A 193 0.77 2.11 19.79
CA ASP A 193 -0.13 3.24 19.92
C ASP A 193 0.11 4.23 18.77
N THR A 194 -0.95 4.93 18.37
CA THR A 194 -0.91 5.85 17.25
C THR A 194 -1.11 7.27 17.75
N VAL A 195 -0.26 8.18 17.29
CA VAL A 195 -0.39 9.62 17.52
C VAL A 195 -0.97 10.24 16.25
N VAL A 196 -2.00 11.03 16.41
CA VAL A 196 -2.67 11.76 15.31
C VAL A 196 -2.88 13.21 15.69
N LEU A 197 -2.99 14.12 14.74
CA LEU A 197 -3.45 15.47 15.04
C LEU A 197 -4.91 15.40 15.54
N SER A 198 -5.25 16.16 16.58
CA SER A 198 -6.57 16.06 17.23
C SER A 198 -7.74 16.39 16.32
N ASN A 199 -7.50 17.12 15.24
CA ASN A 199 -8.48 17.46 14.19
C ASN A 199 -8.49 16.49 12.99
N GLN A 200 -7.66 15.40 13.02
CA GLN A 200 -7.48 14.44 11.92
C GLN A 200 -7.62 12.99 12.41
N LEU A 201 -8.70 12.70 13.13
CA LEU A 201 -8.92 11.38 13.70
C LEU A 201 -9.21 10.34 12.61
N PRO A 202 -8.59 9.14 12.68
CA PRO A 202 -8.89 8.04 11.78
C PRO A 202 -10.27 7.43 12.08
N LYS A 203 -10.73 6.53 11.20
CA LYS A 203 -11.90 5.70 11.49
C LYS A 203 -11.63 4.82 12.70
N GLU A 204 -12.67 4.62 13.53
CA GLU A 204 -12.69 3.67 14.64
C GLU A 204 -13.82 2.68 14.42
N ASP A 205 -13.50 1.40 14.26
CA ASP A 205 -14.52 0.38 14.10
C ASP A 205 -14.00 -0.99 14.59
N ASN A 206 -14.92 -1.87 14.94
CA ASN A 206 -14.65 -3.28 15.24
C ASN A 206 -15.22 -4.24 14.16
N GLN A 207 -15.88 -3.69 13.14
CA GLN A 207 -16.35 -4.40 11.96
C GLN A 207 -15.77 -3.75 10.71
N ILE A 208 -14.82 -4.41 10.08
CA ILE A 208 -14.00 -3.84 9.02
C ILE A 208 -14.34 -4.50 7.69
N ASN A 209 -14.75 -3.72 6.71
CA ASN A 209 -14.83 -4.14 5.33
C ASN A 209 -13.48 -3.94 4.66
N THR A 210 -12.99 -4.96 3.99
CA THR A 210 -11.66 -4.92 3.39
C THR A 210 -11.59 -5.76 2.11
N TRP A 211 -10.76 -5.34 1.18
CA TRP A 211 -10.23 -6.24 0.18
C TRP A 211 -9.20 -7.15 0.81
N ILE A 212 -9.22 -8.42 0.43
CA ILE A 212 -8.21 -9.41 0.79
C ILE A 212 -7.64 -10.04 -0.47
N SER A 213 -6.32 -10.10 -0.56
CA SER A 213 -5.59 -10.99 -1.44
C SER A 213 -5.19 -12.22 -0.62
N TRP A 214 -5.69 -13.39 -1.00
CA TRP A 214 -5.48 -14.62 -0.23
C TRP A 214 -4.20 -15.33 -0.66
N LEU A 215 -3.36 -15.71 0.30
CA LEU A 215 -2.00 -16.22 0.07
C LEU A 215 -1.78 -17.67 0.58
N ASP A 216 -2.80 -18.31 1.15
CA ASP A 216 -2.70 -19.68 1.68
C ASP A 216 -3.30 -20.70 0.72
N ASN A 217 -2.71 -21.92 0.72
CA ASN A 217 -3.24 -23.06 -0.05
C ASN A 217 -4.61 -23.54 0.47
N ASN A 218 -4.86 -23.36 1.77
CA ASN A 218 -6.19 -23.62 2.35
C ASN A 218 -7.10 -22.44 2.05
N SER A 219 -8.34 -22.70 1.69
CA SER A 219 -9.31 -21.62 1.43
C SER A 219 -9.63 -20.82 2.70
N LEU A 220 -9.90 -19.52 2.50
CA LEU A 220 -10.43 -18.67 3.55
C LEU A 220 -11.77 -19.21 4.05
N GLN A 221 -11.91 -19.35 5.36
CA GLN A 221 -13.11 -19.90 5.97
C GLN A 221 -13.87 -18.83 6.79
N VAL A 222 -15.15 -18.67 6.51
CA VAL A 222 -16.05 -17.90 7.37
C VAL A 222 -16.10 -18.53 8.77
N GLY A 223 -16.02 -17.70 9.79
CA GLY A 223 -16.03 -18.14 11.19
C GLY A 223 -14.65 -18.45 11.77
N LYS A 224 -13.62 -18.65 10.95
CA LYS A 224 -12.24 -18.86 11.42
C LYS A 224 -11.64 -17.56 11.97
N THR A 225 -10.80 -17.70 12.99
CA THR A 225 -10.07 -16.60 13.64
C THR A 225 -8.64 -16.56 13.13
N TYR A 226 -8.15 -15.35 12.92
CA TYR A 226 -6.78 -15.03 12.50
C TYR A 226 -6.23 -13.90 13.37
N LEU A 227 -4.92 -13.72 13.32
CA LEU A 227 -4.26 -12.54 13.86
C LEU A 227 -4.13 -11.50 12.74
N LEU A 228 -4.75 -10.34 12.91
CA LEU A 228 -4.56 -9.18 12.05
C LEU A 228 -3.41 -8.37 12.59
N GLN A 229 -2.38 -8.18 11.79
CA GLN A 229 -1.28 -7.27 12.09
C GLN A 229 -1.47 -5.99 11.29
N HIS A 230 -1.82 -4.92 12.00
CA HIS A 230 -1.88 -3.57 11.48
C HIS A 230 -0.67 -2.81 11.99
N ARG A 231 0.35 -2.70 11.16
CA ARG A 231 1.65 -2.14 11.54
C ARG A 231 2.26 -2.88 12.73
N PHE A 232 2.39 -2.21 13.88
CA PHE A 232 2.98 -2.76 15.11
C PHE A 232 1.94 -3.27 16.10
N LYS A 233 0.65 -3.21 15.73
CA LYS A 233 -0.45 -3.68 16.56
C LYS A 233 -1.04 -4.97 16.02
N ASN A 234 -1.17 -5.95 16.90
CA ASN A 234 -1.81 -7.24 16.60
C ASN A 234 -3.19 -7.29 17.24
N VAL A 235 -4.20 -7.69 16.46
CA VAL A 235 -5.58 -7.82 16.91
C VAL A 235 -6.16 -9.13 16.39
N ARG A 236 -6.83 -9.90 17.22
CA ARG A 236 -7.57 -11.08 16.76
C ARG A 236 -8.79 -10.65 15.95
N VAL A 237 -8.99 -11.30 14.82
CA VAL A 237 -10.13 -11.05 13.94
C VAL A 237 -10.80 -12.35 13.53
N LYS A 238 -12.12 -12.30 13.42
CA LYS A 238 -12.93 -13.39 12.89
C LYS A 238 -13.46 -12.99 11.52
N VAL A 239 -13.34 -13.87 10.53
CA VAL A 239 -13.99 -13.69 9.23
C VAL A 239 -15.50 -13.84 9.43
N GLN A 240 -16.22 -12.75 9.25
CA GLN A 240 -17.66 -12.72 9.46
C GLN A 240 -18.41 -13.12 8.20
N GLN A 241 -17.95 -12.62 7.05
CA GLN A 241 -18.58 -12.84 5.75
C GLN A 241 -17.58 -12.67 4.62
N ILE A 242 -17.76 -13.45 3.55
CA ILE A 242 -17.20 -13.20 2.21
C ILE A 242 -18.31 -12.50 1.42
N ASN A 243 -18.11 -11.23 1.08
CA ASN A 243 -19.15 -10.42 0.44
C ASN A 243 -19.23 -10.68 -1.06
N ARG A 244 -18.07 -10.69 -1.71
CA ARG A 244 -17.93 -10.93 -3.16
C ARG A 244 -16.48 -11.25 -3.50
N LYS A 245 -16.29 -11.93 -4.63
CA LYS A 245 -14.99 -12.31 -5.15
C LYS A 245 -14.77 -11.66 -6.52
N TRP A 246 -13.57 -11.18 -6.78
CA TRP A 246 -13.21 -10.65 -8.09
C TRP A 246 -12.88 -11.78 -9.05
N ASN A 247 -13.65 -11.88 -10.13
CA ASN A 247 -13.39 -12.80 -11.22
C ASN A 247 -12.58 -12.09 -12.32
N VAL A 248 -11.30 -12.36 -12.37
CA VAL A 248 -10.35 -11.72 -13.29
C VAL A 248 -10.67 -12.00 -14.75
N ASN A 249 -11.23 -13.17 -15.05
CA ASN A 249 -11.52 -13.57 -16.45
C ASN A 249 -12.78 -12.90 -16.99
N GLN A 250 -13.74 -12.63 -16.11
CA GLN A 250 -15.03 -12.02 -16.47
C GLN A 250 -15.08 -10.52 -16.17
N TRP A 251 -14.05 -9.96 -15.53
CA TRP A 251 -13.99 -8.54 -15.10
C TRP A 251 -15.20 -8.10 -14.28
N GLN A 252 -15.71 -8.99 -13.46
CA GLN A 252 -16.87 -8.72 -12.64
C GLN A 252 -16.76 -9.37 -11.26
N PHE A 253 -17.53 -8.85 -10.33
CA PHE A 253 -17.69 -9.48 -9.04
C PHE A 253 -18.64 -10.65 -9.16
N THR A 254 -18.31 -11.74 -8.50
CA THR A 254 -19.16 -12.92 -8.37
C THR A 254 -19.38 -13.20 -6.88
N ASP A 255 -20.55 -13.73 -6.56
CA ASP A 255 -20.77 -14.36 -5.27
C ASP A 255 -19.86 -15.58 -5.16
N GLY A 256 -19.27 -15.78 -3.99
CA GLY A 256 -18.38 -16.91 -3.77
C GLY A 256 -18.32 -17.29 -2.31
N ASP A 257 -18.52 -18.58 -2.05
CA ASP A 257 -18.49 -19.13 -0.68
C ASP A 257 -17.07 -19.44 -0.19
N ALA A 258 -16.08 -19.43 -1.09
CA ALA A 258 -14.70 -19.75 -0.78
C ALA A 258 -13.71 -18.86 -1.56
N VAL A 259 -12.71 -18.38 -0.86
CA VAL A 259 -11.57 -17.65 -1.42
C VAL A 259 -10.35 -18.56 -1.39
N GLN A 260 -9.79 -18.83 -2.56
CA GLN A 260 -8.66 -19.73 -2.75
C GLN A 260 -7.36 -18.95 -2.96
N LEU A 261 -6.24 -19.65 -2.99
CA LEU A 261 -4.91 -19.07 -3.25
C LEU A 261 -4.94 -18.16 -4.49
N ASN A 262 -4.41 -16.95 -4.34
CA ASN A 262 -4.36 -15.88 -5.35
C ASN A 262 -5.71 -15.26 -5.72
N ASP A 263 -6.78 -15.60 -5.03
CA ASP A 263 -8.04 -14.89 -5.19
C ASP A 263 -8.02 -13.53 -4.51
N ILE A 264 -8.80 -12.63 -5.05
CA ILE A 264 -9.09 -11.32 -4.46
C ILE A 264 -10.58 -11.28 -4.12
N ALA A 265 -10.88 -10.95 -2.88
CA ALA A 265 -12.25 -10.90 -2.40
C ALA A 265 -12.49 -9.69 -1.50
N GLN A 266 -13.74 -9.29 -1.40
CA GLN A 266 -14.19 -8.35 -0.39
C GLN A 266 -14.78 -9.15 0.78
N VAL A 267 -14.27 -8.89 1.97
CA VAL A 267 -14.69 -9.60 3.19
C VAL A 267 -15.03 -8.63 4.31
N THR A 268 -15.87 -9.09 5.22
CA THR A 268 -16.16 -8.41 6.48
C THR A 268 -15.46 -9.15 7.60
N LEU A 269 -14.62 -8.44 8.34
CA LEU A 269 -13.87 -8.94 9.49
C LEU A 269 -14.43 -8.32 10.77
N LYS A 270 -14.55 -9.10 11.84
CA LYS A 270 -14.85 -8.60 13.18
C LYS A 270 -13.62 -8.70 14.06
N THR A 271 -13.16 -7.57 14.57
CA THR A 271 -12.00 -7.48 15.46
C THR A 271 -12.42 -7.70 16.93
N SER A 272 -11.50 -8.21 17.75
CA SER A 272 -11.72 -8.41 19.19
C SER A 272 -11.69 -7.10 19.98
N GLN A 273 -11.17 -6.02 19.41
CA GLN A 273 -11.13 -4.67 19.96
C GLN A 273 -11.18 -3.65 18.81
N PRO A 274 -11.61 -2.42 19.04
CA PRO A 274 -11.64 -1.41 18.00
C PRO A 274 -10.27 -1.22 17.34
N LEU A 275 -10.27 -1.08 16.02
CA LEU A 275 -9.12 -0.71 15.21
C LEU A 275 -9.27 0.73 14.76
N TYR A 276 -8.16 1.47 14.82
CA TYR A 276 -8.06 2.84 14.30
C TYR A 276 -7.31 2.77 12.98
N TYR A 277 -7.97 3.15 11.89
CA TYR A 277 -7.41 2.98 10.55
C TYR A 277 -7.94 4.04 9.58
N ASP A 278 -7.21 4.26 8.51
CA ASP A 278 -7.71 4.98 7.34
C ASP A 278 -8.18 3.98 6.28
N THR A 279 -8.95 4.43 5.29
CA THR A 279 -9.18 3.60 4.11
C THR A 279 -7.90 3.53 3.28
N PHE A 280 -7.70 2.40 2.59
CA PHE A 280 -6.52 2.21 1.74
C PHE A 280 -6.43 3.27 0.65
N GLU A 281 -7.56 3.68 0.08
CA GLU A 281 -7.62 4.74 -0.93
C GLU A 281 -7.12 6.08 -0.39
N LYS A 282 -7.48 6.42 0.86
CA LYS A 282 -7.13 7.69 1.49
C LYS A 282 -5.68 7.70 1.98
N ASN A 283 -5.22 6.61 2.59
CA ASN A 283 -3.87 6.47 3.11
C ASN A 283 -3.41 5.00 3.07
N PRO A 284 -2.71 4.56 2.01
CA PRO A 284 -2.29 3.16 1.87
C PRO A 284 -1.42 2.66 3.03
N LYS A 285 -0.62 3.54 3.65
CA LYS A 285 0.27 3.15 4.75
C LYS A 285 -0.47 2.82 6.04
N SER A 286 -1.58 3.47 6.34
CA SER A 286 -2.42 3.20 7.51
C SER A 286 -3.72 2.45 7.16
N GLY A 287 -3.99 2.25 5.86
CA GLY A 287 -5.14 1.54 5.33
C GLY A 287 -4.89 0.09 4.97
N SER A 288 -3.72 -0.46 5.31
CA SER A 288 -3.34 -1.84 4.98
C SER A 288 -2.96 -2.65 6.21
N ALA A 289 -3.16 -3.96 6.13
CA ALA A 289 -2.78 -4.92 7.17
C ALA A 289 -2.48 -6.29 6.56
N ILE A 290 -1.96 -7.20 7.36
CA ILE A 290 -1.84 -8.62 6.99
C ILE A 290 -2.63 -9.50 7.92
N LEU A 291 -3.10 -10.64 7.40
CA LEU A 291 -3.62 -11.74 8.21
C LEU A 291 -2.57 -12.81 8.40
N ILE A 292 -2.48 -13.28 9.63
CA ILE A 292 -1.54 -14.32 10.06
C ILE A 292 -2.36 -15.47 10.64
N ASP A 293 -2.08 -16.69 10.23
CA ASP A 293 -2.66 -17.88 10.84
C ASP A 293 -2.00 -18.12 12.20
N GLU A 294 -2.82 -18.23 13.27
CA GLU A 294 -2.33 -18.34 14.65
C GLU A 294 -1.63 -19.69 14.94
N THR A 295 -1.77 -20.68 14.06
CA THR A 295 -1.17 -22.02 14.25
C THR A 295 0.17 -22.13 13.54
N SER A 296 0.23 -21.70 12.27
CA SER A 296 1.44 -21.79 11.44
C SER A 296 2.33 -20.56 11.53
N PHE A 297 1.79 -19.44 12.01
CA PHE A 297 2.40 -18.11 11.98
C PHE A 297 2.76 -17.60 10.58
N ASN A 298 2.18 -18.22 9.54
CA ASN A 298 2.34 -17.75 8.18
C ASN A 298 1.41 -16.58 7.88
N THR A 299 1.87 -15.66 7.05
CA THR A 299 1.00 -14.65 6.45
C THR A 299 0.10 -15.32 5.42
N VAL A 300 -1.21 -15.25 5.65
CA VAL A 300 -2.23 -15.93 4.82
C VAL A 300 -3.07 -14.96 3.99
N GLY A 301 -2.96 -13.67 4.23
CA GLY A 301 -3.67 -12.67 3.44
C GLY A 301 -3.11 -11.26 3.61
N ALA A 302 -3.24 -10.46 2.56
CA ALA A 302 -2.99 -9.02 2.58
C ALA A 302 -4.32 -8.28 2.49
N LEU A 303 -4.49 -7.25 3.33
CA LEU A 303 -5.73 -6.51 3.50
C LEU A 303 -5.57 -5.05 3.05
N MET A 304 -6.63 -4.51 2.43
CA MET A 304 -6.78 -3.10 2.09
C MET A 304 -8.14 -2.64 2.60
N PHE A 305 -8.15 -1.78 3.61
CA PHE A 305 -9.37 -1.32 4.29
C PHE A 305 -10.20 -0.38 3.40
N LEU A 306 -11.53 -0.54 3.46
CA LEU A 306 -12.51 0.22 2.69
C LEU A 306 -13.17 1.35 3.49
#